data_64d6644d16fcce98e285836209c34611
#
_entry.id   64d6644d16fcce98e285836209c34611
#
_cell.length_a   1.000
_cell.length_b   1.000
_cell.length_c   1.000
_cell.angle_alpha   90.00
_cell.angle_beta   90.00
_cell.angle_gamma   90.00
#
_symmetry.space_group_name_H-M   'P 1'
#
loop_
_entity.id
_entity.type
_entity.pdbx_description
1 polymer ?
#
loop_
_entity_poly.entity_id
_entity_poly.type
_entity_poly.pdbx_seq_one_letter_code
_entity_poly.pdbx_strand_id
1 'polypeptide(L)'
;MESKTESSIVAPQESDMTTLTHAIIEWRRIKEACDYLKQDLKEKSKTMKEIEDIILNIMKNHNIGALDLKNSGGRVLCKKQKRQKGLGQKNMVKLMAEHLHSEEDANKLMKYIQDSREVVTVEKIVYEKTD
;
A
#
# COMPACT_ATOMS: atom_id res chain seq x y z
N MET A 1 21.72 34.32 -10.08
CA MET A 1 21.25 34.32 -11.21
C MET A 1 20.02 33.57 -11.34
N GLU A 2 19.21 33.94 -12.04
CA GLU A 2 18.01 33.42 -12.09
C GLU A 2 17.75 32.73 -13.28
N SER A 3 18.67 32.20 -13.82
CA SER A 3 18.56 31.48 -15.06
C SER A 3 17.63 30.30 -15.04
N LYS A 4 17.27 29.81 -13.90
CA LYS A 4 16.31 28.69 -13.86
C LYS A 4 14.98 29.04 -14.47
N THR A 5 14.48 30.24 -14.18
CA THR A 5 13.23 30.69 -14.74
C THR A 5 13.32 30.85 -16.24
N GLU A 6 14.44 31.31 -16.69
CA GLU A 6 14.66 31.47 -18.13
C GLU A 6 14.75 30.12 -18.82
N SER A 7 15.39 29.13 -18.19
CA SER A 7 15.53 27.85 -18.85
C SER A 7 14.20 27.16 -19.04
N SER A 8 13.19 27.45 -18.23
CA SER A 8 11.88 26.87 -18.43
C SER A 8 11.18 27.44 -19.66
N ILE A 9 11.61 28.58 -20.16
CA ILE A 9 11.04 29.22 -21.34
C ILE A 9 11.74 28.76 -22.61
N VAL A 10 12.99 28.37 -22.49
CA VAL A 10 13.76 27.92 -23.65
C VAL A 10 13.36 26.53 -24.09
N ALA A 11 13.20 26.33 -25.40
CA ALA A 11 12.88 25.02 -25.94
C ALA A 11 13.99 24.01 -25.62
N PRO A 12 13.63 22.75 -25.30
CA PRO A 12 14.64 21.73 -25.02
C PRO A 12 15.55 21.50 -26.22
N GLN A 13 16.79 21.13 -25.92
CA GLN A 13 17.75 20.75 -26.93
C GLN A 13 17.31 19.43 -27.58
N GLU A 14 17.76 19.19 -28.80
CA GLU A 14 17.46 17.96 -29.48
C GLU A 14 17.93 16.73 -28.71
N SER A 15 19.13 16.83 -28.10
CA SER A 15 19.65 15.76 -27.28
C SER A 15 18.78 15.49 -26.05
N ASP A 16 18.20 16.54 -25.47
CA ASP A 16 17.29 16.40 -24.35
C ASP A 16 15.99 15.74 -24.76
N MET A 17 15.48 16.05 -25.94
CA MET A 17 14.27 15.41 -26.46
C MET A 17 14.50 13.93 -26.74
N THR A 18 15.67 13.57 -27.25
CA THR A 18 16.01 12.18 -27.49
C THR A 18 16.11 11.41 -26.18
N THR A 19 16.77 12.01 -25.19
CA THR A 19 16.88 11.42 -23.85
C THR A 19 15.52 11.27 -23.20
N LEU A 20 14.67 12.28 -23.33
CA LEU A 20 13.31 12.24 -22.79
C LEU A 20 12.50 11.12 -23.42
N THR A 21 12.57 10.97 -24.74
CA THR A 21 11.85 9.92 -25.45
C THR A 21 12.29 8.54 -24.98
N HIS A 22 13.60 8.32 -24.88
CA HIS A 22 14.13 7.05 -24.38
C HIS A 22 13.73 6.80 -22.94
N ALA A 23 13.74 7.82 -22.11
CA ALA A 23 13.35 7.70 -20.71
C ALA A 23 11.87 7.33 -20.60
N ILE A 24 11.01 7.93 -21.42
CA ILE A 24 9.58 7.61 -21.40
C ILE A 24 9.33 6.18 -21.84
N ILE A 25 10.02 5.72 -22.89
CA ILE A 25 9.87 4.35 -23.39
C ILE A 25 10.28 3.37 -22.29
N GLU A 26 11.42 3.62 -21.66
CA GLU A 26 11.92 2.73 -20.62
C GLU A 26 11.01 2.76 -19.38
N TRP A 27 10.53 3.96 -19.03
CA TRP A 27 9.61 4.11 -17.91
C TRP A 27 8.32 3.31 -18.12
N ARG A 28 7.76 3.38 -19.34
CA ARG A 28 6.54 2.63 -19.64
C ARG A 28 6.77 1.13 -19.58
N ARG A 29 7.91 0.68 -20.10
CA ARG A 29 8.26 -0.74 -20.08
C ARG A 29 8.35 -1.26 -18.66
N ILE A 30 9.04 -0.51 -17.80
CA ILE A 30 9.20 -0.91 -16.40
C ILE A 30 7.88 -0.81 -15.65
N LYS A 31 7.10 0.23 -15.94
CA LYS A 31 5.80 0.41 -15.29
C LYS A 31 4.87 -0.77 -15.59
N GLU A 32 4.82 -1.20 -16.85
CA GLU A 32 4.00 -2.35 -17.23
C GLU A 32 4.48 -3.62 -16.55
N ALA A 33 5.80 -3.81 -16.47
CA ALA A 33 6.37 -4.96 -15.77
C ALA A 33 6.02 -4.93 -14.29
N CYS A 34 6.10 -3.77 -13.67
CA CYS A 34 5.74 -3.63 -12.25
C CYS A 34 4.28 -3.93 -12.01
N ASP A 35 3.40 -3.43 -12.88
CA ASP A 35 1.97 -3.67 -12.75
C ASP A 35 1.65 -5.17 -12.88
N TYR A 36 2.32 -5.84 -13.81
CA TYR A 36 2.16 -7.28 -13.99
C TYR A 36 2.62 -8.03 -12.74
N LEU A 37 3.79 -7.68 -12.21
CA LEU A 37 4.32 -8.33 -11.02
C LEU A 37 3.45 -8.10 -9.79
N LYS A 38 2.90 -6.90 -9.65
CA LYS A 38 1.98 -6.60 -8.55
C LYS A 38 0.72 -7.44 -8.63
N GLN A 39 0.17 -7.57 -9.83
CA GLN A 39 -1.02 -8.37 -10.04
C GLN A 39 -0.74 -9.85 -9.75
N ASP A 40 0.38 -10.35 -10.23
CA ASP A 40 0.79 -11.73 -9.99
C ASP A 40 1.00 -11.98 -8.49
N LEU A 41 1.66 -11.05 -7.82
CA LEU A 41 1.88 -11.14 -6.37
C LEU A 41 0.56 -11.14 -5.62
N LYS A 42 -0.38 -10.28 -6.03
CA LYS A 42 -1.69 -10.21 -5.40
C LYS A 42 -2.44 -11.54 -5.49
N GLU A 43 -2.42 -12.15 -6.67
CA GLU A 43 -3.10 -13.43 -6.88
C GLU A 43 -2.45 -14.54 -6.06
N LYS A 44 -1.12 -14.59 -6.05
CA LYS A 44 -0.40 -15.61 -5.30
C LYS A 44 -0.56 -15.41 -3.80
N SER A 45 -0.57 -14.19 -3.33
CA SER A 45 -0.80 -13.89 -1.91
C SER A 45 -2.19 -14.33 -1.47
N LYS A 46 -3.19 -14.13 -2.32
CA LYS A 46 -4.54 -14.56 -2.04
C LYS A 46 -4.62 -16.08 -1.90
N THR A 47 -4.01 -16.80 -2.85
CA THR A 47 -3.97 -18.25 -2.82
C THR A 47 -3.24 -18.75 -1.60
N MET A 48 -2.11 -18.15 -1.27
CA MET A 48 -1.32 -18.52 -0.10
C MET A 48 -2.14 -18.36 1.18
N LYS A 49 -2.88 -17.26 1.29
CA LYS A 49 -3.71 -17.02 2.46
C LYS A 49 -4.82 -18.07 2.60
N GLU A 50 -5.44 -18.43 1.48
CA GLU A 50 -6.49 -19.46 1.49
C GLU A 50 -5.94 -20.80 1.97
N ILE A 51 -4.73 -21.15 1.50
CA ILE A 51 -4.07 -22.39 1.93
C ILE A 51 -3.69 -22.31 3.41
N GLU A 52 -3.19 -21.15 3.85
CA GLU A 52 -2.83 -20.94 5.26
C GLU A 52 -4.04 -21.10 6.17
N ASP A 53 -5.20 -20.62 5.74
CA ASP A 53 -6.42 -20.77 6.51
C ASP A 53 -6.82 -22.24 6.65
N ILE A 54 -6.66 -23.02 5.58
CA ILE A 54 -6.94 -24.45 5.63
C ILE A 54 -6.00 -25.15 6.61
N ILE A 55 -4.70 -24.85 6.50
CA ILE A 55 -3.70 -25.44 7.40
C ILE A 55 -3.99 -25.08 8.86
N LEU A 56 -4.29 -23.80 9.10
CA LEU A 56 -4.57 -23.32 10.45
C LEU A 56 -5.79 -24.00 11.05
N ASN A 57 -6.85 -24.15 10.27
CA ASN A 57 -8.07 -24.80 10.75
C ASN A 57 -7.83 -26.26 11.13
N ILE A 58 -7.07 -26.98 10.29
CA ILE A 58 -6.76 -28.38 10.58
C ILE A 58 -5.89 -28.49 11.82
N MET A 59 -4.88 -27.66 11.94
CA MET A 59 -4.00 -27.66 13.10
C MET A 59 -4.76 -27.36 14.39
N LYS A 60 -5.66 -26.37 14.34
CA LYS A 60 -6.47 -26.04 15.52
C LYS A 60 -7.42 -27.17 15.90
N ASN A 61 -8.06 -27.79 14.92
CA ASN A 61 -9.02 -28.86 15.18
C ASN A 61 -8.36 -30.07 15.82
N HIS A 62 -7.08 -30.30 15.53
CA HIS A 62 -6.34 -31.43 16.07
C HIS A 62 -5.36 -31.05 17.16
N ASN A 63 -5.42 -29.81 17.64
CA ASN A 63 -4.51 -29.30 18.68
C ASN A 63 -3.03 -29.48 18.36
N ILE A 64 -2.69 -29.24 17.09
CA ILE A 64 -1.31 -29.32 16.64
C ILE A 64 -0.68 -27.94 16.70
N GLY A 65 0.34 -27.78 17.55
CA GLY A 65 1.04 -26.50 17.66
C GLY A 65 2.23 -26.38 16.74
N ALA A 66 2.80 -27.50 16.35
CA ALA A 66 3.97 -27.53 15.48
C ALA A 66 3.98 -28.81 14.66
N LEU A 67 4.50 -28.72 13.44
CA LEU A 67 4.56 -29.85 12.53
C LEU A 67 5.91 -29.86 11.85
N ASP A 68 6.67 -30.96 12.01
CA ASP A 68 7.96 -31.10 11.35
C ASP A 68 7.79 -31.63 9.95
N LEU A 69 8.50 -31.00 8.99
CA LEU A 69 8.48 -31.42 7.59
C LEU A 69 9.70 -32.27 7.30
N LYS A 70 9.51 -33.60 7.27
CA LYS A 70 10.63 -34.52 7.15
C LYS A 70 11.42 -34.38 5.84
N ASN A 71 10.71 -34.14 4.74
CA ASN A 71 11.36 -34.14 3.43
C ASN A 71 11.89 -32.77 3.00
N SER A 72 11.36 -31.70 3.54
CA SER A 72 11.80 -30.36 3.16
C SER A 72 12.59 -29.65 4.24
N GLY A 73 12.82 -30.32 5.38
CA GLY A 73 13.67 -29.77 6.43
C GLY A 73 13.19 -28.46 7.02
N GLY A 74 12.06 -28.45 7.62
CA GLY A 74 11.53 -27.26 8.27
C GLY A 74 10.42 -27.62 9.22
N ARG A 75 9.82 -26.58 9.81
CA ARG A 75 8.72 -26.74 10.74
C ARG A 75 7.63 -25.73 10.43
N VAL A 76 6.40 -26.16 10.56
CA VAL A 76 5.25 -25.26 10.51
C VAL A 76 4.75 -25.07 11.92
N LEU A 77 4.63 -23.81 12.33
CA LEU A 77 4.21 -23.46 13.69
C LEU A 77 2.90 -22.69 13.64
N CYS A 78 2.01 -23.04 14.56
CA CYS A 78 0.77 -22.29 14.76
C CYS A 78 1.01 -21.33 15.90
N LYS A 79 1.24 -20.05 15.60
CA LYS A 79 1.54 -19.03 16.59
C LYS A 79 0.36 -18.10 16.77
N LYS A 80 0.11 -17.74 18.02
CA LYS A 80 -0.88 -16.71 18.35
C LYS A 80 -0.15 -15.42 18.61
N GLN A 81 -0.57 -14.37 17.89
CA GLN A 81 -0.01 -13.05 18.12
C GLN A 81 -1.14 -12.11 18.50
N LYS A 82 -0.89 -11.34 19.56
CA LYS A 82 -1.84 -10.30 19.95
C LYS A 82 -1.45 -9.02 19.25
N ARG A 83 -2.41 -8.41 18.61
CA ARG A 83 -2.17 -7.22 17.84
C ARG A 83 -3.31 -6.25 18.07
N GLN A 84 -2.98 -4.99 18.26
CA GLN A 84 -4.02 -3.98 18.40
C GLN A 84 -4.64 -3.70 17.05
N LYS A 85 -5.94 -3.46 17.04
CA LYS A 85 -6.63 -3.06 15.82
C LYS A 85 -6.08 -1.74 15.33
N GLY A 86 -6.03 -1.59 14.02
CA GLY A 86 -5.60 -0.34 13.44
C GLY A 86 -6.54 0.81 13.77
N LEU A 87 -6.02 2.03 13.70
CA LEU A 87 -6.79 3.23 14.00
C LEU A 87 -7.38 3.80 12.71
N GLY A 88 -8.27 3.04 12.08
CA GLY A 88 -9.04 3.57 10.96
C GLY A 88 -10.00 4.64 11.47
N GLN A 89 -10.52 5.45 10.55
CA GLN A 89 -11.39 6.55 10.92
C GLN A 89 -12.59 6.12 11.77
N LYS A 90 -13.22 5.01 11.40
CA LYS A 90 -14.38 4.51 12.15
C LYS A 90 -14.01 4.08 13.56
N ASN A 91 -12.88 3.36 13.71
CA ASN A 91 -12.42 2.94 15.03
C ASN A 91 -12.05 4.12 15.89
N MET A 92 -11.42 5.12 15.28
CA MET A 92 -11.01 6.31 16.01
C MET A 92 -12.21 7.07 16.54
N VAL A 93 -13.24 7.28 15.71
CA VAL A 93 -14.46 7.96 16.14
C VAL A 93 -15.14 7.17 17.24
N LYS A 94 -15.20 5.85 17.11
CA LYS A 94 -15.82 5.00 18.12
C LYS A 94 -15.13 5.15 19.48
N LEU A 95 -13.79 5.10 19.47
CA LEU A 95 -13.01 5.24 20.71
C LEU A 95 -13.15 6.62 21.32
N MET A 96 -13.21 7.65 20.49
CA MET A 96 -13.44 9.01 20.95
C MET A 96 -14.83 9.14 21.61
N ALA A 97 -15.83 8.54 20.97
CA ALA A 97 -17.21 8.60 21.47
C ALA A 97 -17.29 7.92 22.84
N GLU A 98 -16.60 6.81 23.03
CA GLU A 98 -16.55 6.10 24.31
C GLU A 98 -15.90 6.97 25.39
N HIS A 99 -14.82 7.64 25.06
CA HIS A 99 -14.11 8.49 26.05
C HIS A 99 -14.88 9.76 26.37
N LEU A 100 -15.47 10.39 25.36
CA LEU A 100 -16.20 11.65 25.53
C LEU A 100 -17.64 11.43 25.97
N HIS A 101 -18.12 10.20 25.93
CA HIS A 101 -19.51 9.84 26.24
C HIS A 101 -20.49 10.60 25.34
N SER A 102 -20.07 10.89 24.11
CA SER A 102 -20.90 11.62 23.14
C SER A 102 -20.43 11.33 21.73
N GLU A 103 -21.30 10.76 20.92
CA GLU A 103 -21.02 10.49 19.54
C GLU A 103 -20.90 11.79 18.74
N GLU A 104 -21.73 12.77 19.09
CA GLU A 104 -21.70 14.07 18.45
C GLU A 104 -20.38 14.78 18.66
N ASP A 105 -19.86 14.78 19.90
CA ASP A 105 -18.59 15.40 20.20
C ASP A 105 -17.44 14.68 19.51
N ALA A 106 -17.51 13.36 19.40
CA ALA A 106 -16.50 12.58 18.70
C ALA A 106 -16.47 12.93 17.20
N ASN A 107 -17.64 13.09 16.59
CA ASN A 107 -17.71 13.47 15.18
C ASN A 107 -17.18 14.88 14.95
N LYS A 108 -17.47 15.80 15.86
CA LYS A 108 -16.94 17.16 15.78
C LYS A 108 -15.42 17.18 15.90
N LEU A 109 -14.89 16.39 16.83
CA LEU A 109 -13.45 16.30 17.01
C LEU A 109 -12.77 15.69 15.79
N MET A 110 -13.35 14.64 15.21
CA MET A 110 -12.83 14.02 14.01
C MET A 110 -12.81 15.00 12.85
N LYS A 111 -13.87 15.77 12.69
CA LYS A 111 -13.94 16.78 11.64
C LYS A 111 -12.85 17.83 11.82
N TYR A 112 -12.66 18.28 13.06
CA TYR A 112 -11.59 19.24 13.36
C TYR A 112 -10.22 18.69 12.98
N ILE A 113 -9.96 17.43 13.33
CA ILE A 113 -8.68 16.78 13.01
C ILE A 113 -8.49 16.71 11.49
N GLN A 114 -9.52 16.29 10.75
CA GLN A 114 -9.43 16.18 9.30
C GLN A 114 -9.20 17.54 8.64
N ASP A 115 -9.93 18.55 9.10
CA ASP A 115 -9.81 19.89 8.53
C ASP A 115 -8.49 20.55 8.88
N SER A 116 -7.86 20.15 9.95
CA SER A 116 -6.58 20.71 10.41
C SER A 116 -5.36 20.01 9.83
N ARG A 117 -5.55 18.94 9.07
CA ARG A 117 -4.43 18.22 8.49
C ARG A 117 -3.77 19.06 7.43
N GLU A 118 -2.44 19.04 7.46
CA GLU A 118 -1.64 19.78 6.50
C GLU A 118 -1.83 19.21 5.09
N VAL A 119 -1.97 20.12 4.12
CA VAL A 119 -2.10 19.71 2.72
C VAL A 119 -0.74 19.84 2.06
N VAL A 120 -0.28 18.76 1.48
CA VAL A 120 1.00 18.71 0.78
C VAL A 120 0.75 18.44 -0.69
N THR A 121 1.34 19.25 -1.56
CA THR A 121 1.20 19.04 -3.00
C THR A 121 2.30 18.11 -3.49
N VAL A 122 1.91 17.05 -4.18
CA VAL A 122 2.83 16.08 -4.74
C VAL A 122 2.66 16.04 -6.24
N GLU A 123 3.78 16.17 -6.95
CA GLU A 123 3.77 16.09 -8.41
C GLU A 123 4.18 14.67 -8.82
N LYS A 124 3.50 14.13 -9.80
CA LYS A 124 3.80 12.78 -10.27
C LYS A 124 3.57 12.67 -11.77
N ILE A 125 4.23 11.71 -12.36
CA ILE A 125 4.08 11.41 -13.78
C ILE A 125 2.99 10.36 -13.94
N VAL A 126 2.05 10.65 -14.84
CA VAL A 126 0.92 9.76 -15.10
C VAL A 126 0.88 9.46 -16.60
N TYR A 127 0.65 8.21 -16.94
CA TYR A 127 0.43 7.82 -18.33
C TYR A 127 -1.07 7.69 -18.55
N GLU A 128 -1.57 8.40 -19.55
CA GLU A 128 -2.97 8.29 -19.93
C GLU A 128 -3.06 7.61 -21.29
N LYS A 129 -3.83 6.56 -21.34
CA LYS A 129 -4.03 5.84 -22.58
C LYS A 129 -5.10 6.54 -23.41
N THR A 130 -4.78 6.87 -24.66
CA THR A 130 -5.74 7.49 -25.55
C THR A 130 -6.21 6.45 -26.58
N ASP A 131 -7.47 6.53 -26.92
CA ASP A 131 -8.05 5.60 -27.92
C ASP A 131 -7.91 6.12 -29.34
#